data_68349c11a4204aa8a998d7db9ba655f3
#
_entry.id   68349c11a4204aa8a998d7db9ba655f3
#
_cell.length_a   1.000
_cell.length_b   1.000
_cell.length_c   1.000
_cell.angle_alpha   90.00
_cell.angle_beta   90.00
_cell.angle_gamma   90.00
#
_symmetry.space_group_name_H-M   'P 1'
#
loop_
_entity.id
_entity.type
_entity.pdbx_description
1 polymer ?
#
loop_
_entity_poly.entity_id
_entity_poly.type
_entity_poly.pdbx_seq_one_letter_code
_entity_poly.pdbx_strand_id
1 'polypeptide(L)'
;MRIAYWIVTILMAALMLVASIPDVISHPEAVEIFQHLGYPAYLLPFIGVAKILGVITILAPGVPRLKEWAYAGLVFDLIGAFYSHIAVGDPVSAWIFPVIALALVAGSYFLYHRVYHLRRRSRRIEGT
;
A
#
# COMPACT_ATOMS: atom_id res chain seq x y z
N MET A 1 -18.11 2.51 -11.21
CA MET A 1 -17.04 1.78 -10.52
C MET A 1 -15.63 2.22 -10.90
N ARG A 2 -15.40 2.55 -12.16
CA ARG A 2 -14.10 3.03 -12.61
C ARG A 2 -13.65 4.31 -11.90
N ILE A 3 -14.57 5.24 -11.71
CA ILE A 3 -14.32 6.49 -10.99
C ILE A 3 -13.99 6.20 -9.51
N ALA A 4 -14.76 5.32 -8.88
CA ALA A 4 -14.52 4.93 -7.50
C ALA A 4 -13.15 4.26 -7.33
N TYR A 5 -12.76 3.38 -8.26
CA TYR A 5 -11.43 2.76 -8.26
C TYR A 5 -10.31 3.81 -8.28
N TRP A 6 -10.42 4.78 -9.20
CA TRP A 6 -9.37 5.81 -9.34
C TRP A 6 -9.34 6.75 -8.13
N ILE A 7 -10.49 7.10 -7.56
CA ILE A 7 -10.54 7.95 -6.35
C ILE A 7 -9.83 7.22 -5.20
N VAL A 8 -10.19 5.97 -4.92
CA VAL A 8 -9.60 5.20 -3.82
C VAL A 8 -8.11 4.97 -4.08
N THR A 9 -7.73 4.62 -5.31
CA THR A 9 -6.34 4.34 -5.67
C THR A 9 -5.47 5.58 -5.55
N ILE A 10 -5.94 6.74 -6.01
CA ILE A 10 -5.20 8.00 -5.91
C ILE A 10 -5.04 8.42 -4.44
N LEU A 11 -6.09 8.29 -3.63
CA LEU A 11 -6.01 8.57 -2.20
C LEU A 11 -5.00 7.65 -1.52
N MET A 12 -5.04 6.37 -1.82
CA MET A 12 -4.08 5.39 -1.30
C MET A 12 -2.66 5.74 -1.74
N ALA A 13 -2.46 6.03 -3.02
CA ALA A 13 -1.15 6.36 -3.57
C ALA A 13 -0.57 7.61 -2.93
N ALA A 14 -1.37 8.67 -2.79
CA ALA A 14 -0.94 9.91 -2.14
C ALA A 14 -0.55 9.67 -0.69
N LEU A 15 -1.37 8.92 0.05
CA LEU A 15 -1.12 8.61 1.45
C LEU A 15 0.17 7.81 1.62
N MET A 16 0.36 6.78 0.79
CA MET A 16 1.56 5.92 0.85
C MET A 16 2.82 6.67 0.43
N LEU A 17 2.74 7.52 -0.59
CA LEU A 17 3.91 8.32 -1.02
C LEU A 17 4.32 9.31 0.06
N VAL A 18 3.37 10.04 0.63
CA VAL A 18 3.64 11.00 1.71
C VAL A 18 4.26 10.28 2.92
N ALA A 19 3.72 9.11 3.27
CA ALA A 19 4.25 8.31 4.37
C ALA A 19 5.64 7.73 4.07
N SER A 20 5.95 7.46 2.79
CA SER A 20 7.22 6.84 2.39
C SER A 20 8.38 7.83 2.26
N ILE A 21 8.12 9.10 1.99
CA ILE A 21 9.18 10.11 1.83
C ILE A 21 10.08 10.20 3.08
N PRO A 22 9.54 10.34 4.32
CA PRO A 22 10.38 10.33 5.51
C PRO A 22 11.20 9.04 5.66
N ASP A 23 10.65 7.91 5.23
CA ASP A 23 11.35 6.62 5.30
C ASP A 23 12.57 6.60 4.38
N VAL A 24 12.40 7.06 3.13
CA VAL A 24 13.50 7.08 2.15
C VAL A 24 14.65 7.97 2.59
N ILE A 25 14.35 9.16 3.10
CA ILE A 25 15.36 10.13 3.54
C ILE A 25 15.86 9.86 4.96
N SER A 26 15.35 8.81 5.61
CA SER A 26 15.66 8.47 7.01
C SER A 26 15.45 9.66 7.95
N HIS A 27 14.28 10.29 7.86
CA HIS A 27 13.91 11.40 8.72
C HIS A 27 14.00 10.98 10.19
N PRO A 28 14.54 11.83 11.10
CA PRO A 28 14.74 11.43 12.50
C PRO A 28 13.51 10.89 13.20
N GLU A 29 12.33 11.45 12.94
CA GLU A 29 11.07 10.96 13.53
C GLU A 29 10.72 9.56 13.03
N ALA A 30 10.94 9.28 11.75
CA ALA A 30 10.69 7.96 11.16
C ALA A 30 11.66 6.92 11.72
N VAL A 31 12.94 7.29 11.85
CA VAL A 31 13.96 6.43 12.47
C VAL A 31 13.59 6.10 13.90
N GLU A 32 13.13 7.09 14.66
CA GLU A 32 12.74 6.93 16.06
C GLU A 32 11.56 5.96 16.20
N ILE A 33 10.54 6.10 15.37
CA ILE A 33 9.40 5.17 15.34
C ILE A 33 9.85 3.75 15.00
N PHE A 34 10.71 3.62 13.99
CA PHE A 34 11.21 2.33 13.55
C PHE A 34 12.01 1.62 14.65
N GLN A 35 12.87 2.36 15.34
CA GLN A 35 13.64 1.83 16.47
C GLN A 35 12.74 1.47 17.66
N HIS A 36 11.69 2.26 17.90
CA HIS A 36 10.69 1.95 18.92
C HIS A 36 10.01 0.60 18.64
N LEU A 37 9.77 0.28 17.38
CA LEU A 37 9.19 -0.99 16.96
C LEU A 37 10.18 -2.16 16.98
N GLY A 38 11.46 -1.89 17.27
CA GLY A 38 12.49 -2.92 17.34
C GLY A 38 13.17 -3.26 16.03
N TYR A 39 13.01 -2.43 15.01
CA TYR A 39 13.63 -2.66 13.70
C TYR A 39 14.94 -1.91 13.57
N PRO A 40 15.93 -2.47 12.84
CA PRO A 40 17.17 -1.75 12.57
C PRO A 40 16.94 -0.58 11.59
N ALA A 41 17.63 0.54 11.84
CA ALA A 41 17.43 1.77 11.08
C ALA A 41 17.77 1.62 9.59
N TYR A 42 18.67 0.73 9.22
CA TYR A 42 19.05 0.53 7.82
C TYR A 42 17.93 -0.04 6.95
N LEU A 43 16.92 -0.68 7.54
CA LEU A 43 15.77 -1.20 6.80
C LEU A 43 14.82 -0.08 6.35
N LEU A 44 14.86 1.06 7.01
CA LEU A 44 13.90 2.14 6.78
C LEU A 44 13.92 2.67 5.33
N PRO A 45 15.09 3.07 4.77
CA PRO A 45 15.12 3.52 3.38
C PRO A 45 14.75 2.41 2.40
N PHE A 46 15.12 1.17 2.69
CA PHE A 46 14.75 0.03 1.84
C PHE A 46 13.24 -0.14 1.75
N ILE A 47 12.55 -0.10 2.90
CA ILE A 47 11.08 -0.22 2.95
C ILE A 47 10.42 0.97 2.26
N GLY A 48 10.94 2.18 2.46
CA GLY A 48 10.43 3.38 1.81
C GLY A 48 10.50 3.29 0.29
N VAL A 49 11.64 2.87 -0.25
CA VAL A 49 11.83 2.66 -1.70
C VAL A 49 10.88 1.57 -2.21
N ALA A 50 10.76 0.46 -1.48
CA ALA A 50 9.87 -0.64 -1.86
C ALA A 50 8.41 -0.19 -1.94
N LYS A 51 7.95 0.63 -0.99
CA LYS A 51 6.60 1.20 -1.02
C LYS A 51 6.38 2.11 -2.23
N ILE A 52 7.33 2.97 -2.52
CA ILE A 52 7.26 3.87 -3.67
C ILE A 52 7.18 3.08 -4.97
N LEU A 53 8.02 2.06 -5.12
CA LEU A 53 7.99 1.18 -6.29
C LEU A 53 6.65 0.44 -6.40
N GLY A 54 6.09 -0.01 -5.27
CA GLY A 54 4.78 -0.64 -5.24
C GLY A 54 3.67 0.30 -5.71
N VAL A 55 3.67 1.54 -5.24
CA VAL A 55 2.69 2.55 -5.65
C VAL A 55 2.81 2.87 -7.14
N ILE A 56 4.03 3.07 -7.63
CA ILE A 56 4.28 3.32 -9.06
C ILE A 56 3.74 2.15 -9.90
N THR A 57 3.98 0.93 -9.47
CA THR A 57 3.51 -0.28 -10.16
C THR A 57 1.98 -0.34 -10.22
N ILE A 58 1.30 0.03 -9.11
CA ILE A 58 -0.16 0.06 -9.08
C ILE A 58 -0.72 1.11 -10.03
N LEU A 59 -0.05 2.24 -10.17
CA LEU A 59 -0.49 3.31 -11.07
C LEU A 59 -0.13 3.05 -12.54
N ALA A 60 0.84 2.16 -12.81
CA ALA A 60 1.31 1.88 -14.16
C ALA A 60 0.31 1.03 -14.94
N PRO A 61 0.06 1.35 -16.23
CA PRO A 61 -0.79 0.51 -17.08
C PRO A 61 -0.03 -0.71 -17.60
N GLY A 62 -0.75 -1.78 -17.90
CA GLY A 62 -0.23 -2.92 -18.64
C GLY A 62 0.66 -3.91 -17.87
N VAL A 63 0.64 -3.88 -16.55
CA VAL A 63 1.47 -4.79 -15.71
C VAL A 63 0.63 -5.50 -14.65
N PRO A 64 -0.38 -6.30 -15.05
CA PRO A 64 -1.34 -6.87 -14.08
C PRO A 64 -0.70 -7.81 -13.06
N ARG A 65 0.30 -8.59 -13.45
CA ARG A 65 0.99 -9.52 -12.54
C ARG A 65 1.81 -8.77 -11.48
N LEU A 66 2.53 -7.73 -11.91
CA LEU A 66 3.30 -6.89 -10.99
C LEU A 66 2.38 -6.10 -10.06
N LYS A 67 1.20 -5.68 -10.52
CA LYS A 67 0.20 -5.03 -9.67
C LYS A 67 -0.27 -5.95 -8.55
N GLU A 68 -0.51 -7.22 -8.83
CA GLU A 68 -0.87 -8.19 -7.81
C GLU A 68 0.21 -8.30 -6.73
N TRP A 69 1.46 -8.36 -7.13
CA TRP A 69 2.59 -8.39 -6.20
C TRP A 69 2.71 -7.11 -5.39
N ALA A 70 2.49 -5.96 -6.05
CA ALA A 70 2.53 -4.66 -5.36
C ALA A 70 1.44 -4.55 -4.30
N TYR A 71 0.20 -4.93 -4.62
CA TYR A 71 -0.89 -4.96 -3.65
C TYR A 71 -0.58 -5.90 -2.48
N ALA A 72 -0.09 -7.09 -2.78
CA ALA A 72 0.29 -8.06 -1.73
C ALA A 72 1.38 -7.49 -0.83
N GLY A 73 2.41 -6.88 -1.41
CA GLY A 73 3.50 -6.27 -0.65
C GLY A 73 3.03 -5.15 0.26
N LEU A 74 2.17 -4.26 -0.24
CA LEU A 74 1.60 -3.19 0.57
C LEU A 74 0.72 -3.72 1.71
N VAL A 75 -0.08 -4.75 1.44
CA VAL A 75 -0.91 -5.39 2.46
C VAL A 75 -0.04 -5.98 3.56
N PHE A 76 1.00 -6.72 3.20
CA PHE A 76 1.92 -7.30 4.19
C PHE A 76 2.64 -6.24 4.99
N ASP A 77 3.09 -5.16 4.34
CA ASP A 77 3.73 -4.05 5.03
C ASP A 77 2.81 -3.41 6.08
N LEU A 78 1.57 -3.16 5.71
CA LEU A 78 0.60 -2.52 6.60
C LEU A 78 0.14 -3.45 7.72
N ILE A 79 -0.03 -4.74 7.45
CA ILE A 79 -0.33 -5.73 8.49
C ILE A 79 0.85 -5.83 9.45
N GLY A 80 2.08 -5.84 8.94
CA GLY A 80 3.28 -5.85 9.76
C GLY A 80 3.38 -4.63 10.66
N ALA A 81 3.08 -3.45 10.13
CA ALA A 81 3.08 -2.21 10.90
C ALA A 81 2.02 -2.24 12.01
N PHE A 82 0.81 -2.66 11.68
CA PHE A 82 -0.28 -2.80 12.65
C PHE A 82 0.09 -3.77 13.76
N TYR A 83 0.57 -4.95 13.39
CA TYR A 83 0.99 -5.98 14.35
C TYR A 83 2.13 -5.49 15.24
N SER A 84 3.12 -4.82 14.65
CA SER A 84 4.26 -4.30 15.40
C SER A 84 3.86 -3.27 16.45
N HIS A 85 2.96 -2.35 16.10
CA HIS A 85 2.46 -1.37 17.06
C HIS A 85 1.71 -2.02 18.23
N ILE A 86 0.89 -3.03 17.93
CA ILE A 86 0.17 -3.78 18.98
C ILE A 86 1.15 -4.57 19.85
N ALA A 87 2.15 -5.19 19.25
CA ALA A 87 3.14 -6.01 19.96
C ALA A 87 3.95 -5.22 20.97
N VAL A 88 4.26 -3.94 20.69
CA VAL A 88 4.98 -3.08 21.61
C VAL A 88 4.05 -2.29 22.55
N GLY A 89 2.74 -2.51 22.45
CA GLY A 89 1.76 -1.90 23.36
C GLY A 89 1.40 -0.46 23.04
N ASP A 90 1.57 -0.03 21.79
CA ASP A 90 1.24 1.34 21.40
C ASP A 90 -0.28 1.61 21.46
N PRO A 91 -0.70 2.87 21.73
CA PRO A 91 -2.10 3.23 21.76
C PRO A 91 -2.74 3.23 20.37
N VAL A 92 -4.08 3.28 20.34
CA VAL A 92 -4.86 3.30 19.10
C VAL A 92 -4.39 4.40 18.13
N SER A 93 -4.01 5.56 18.66
CA SER A 93 -3.52 6.67 17.83
C SER A 93 -2.29 6.33 17.00
N ALA A 94 -1.50 5.34 17.43
CA ALA A 94 -0.32 4.91 16.68
C ALA A 94 -0.63 3.90 15.59
N TRP A 95 -1.60 2.99 15.81
CA TRP A 95 -1.89 1.92 14.84
C TRP A 95 -3.14 2.17 13.99
N ILE A 96 -3.84 3.28 14.19
CA ILE A 96 -5.01 3.61 13.38
C ILE A 96 -4.63 3.93 11.92
N PHE A 97 -3.48 4.57 11.70
CA PHE A 97 -3.00 4.91 10.37
C PHE A 97 -2.80 3.68 9.48
N PRO A 98 -2.08 2.62 9.91
CA PRO A 98 -1.99 1.39 9.13
C PRO A 98 -3.33 0.75 8.83
N VAL A 99 -4.30 0.83 9.74
CA VAL A 99 -5.65 0.29 9.53
C VAL A 99 -6.37 1.04 8.43
N ILE A 100 -6.32 2.38 8.46
CA ILE A 100 -6.94 3.21 7.42
C ILE A 100 -6.29 2.94 6.06
N ALA A 101 -4.96 2.90 6.01
CA ALA A 101 -4.21 2.62 4.80
C ALA A 101 -4.53 1.23 4.26
N LEU A 102 -4.64 0.24 5.13
CA LEU A 102 -5.00 -1.13 4.76
C LEU A 102 -6.40 -1.19 4.15
N ALA A 103 -7.36 -0.46 4.72
CA ALA A 103 -8.71 -0.38 4.18
C ALA A 103 -8.71 0.23 2.78
N LEU A 104 -7.91 1.28 2.55
CA LEU A 104 -7.79 1.90 1.22
C LEU A 104 -7.15 0.94 0.21
N VAL A 105 -6.10 0.24 0.61
CA VAL A 105 -5.43 -0.75 -0.24
C VAL A 105 -6.39 -1.87 -0.61
N ALA A 106 -7.10 -2.42 0.37
CA ALA A 106 -8.08 -3.48 0.15
C ALA A 106 -9.21 -3.02 -0.75
N GLY A 107 -9.71 -1.81 -0.54
CA GLY A 107 -10.75 -1.21 -1.38
C GLY A 107 -10.29 -1.01 -2.82
N SER A 108 -9.07 -0.49 -3.02
CA SER A 108 -8.47 -0.32 -4.34
C SER A 108 -8.32 -1.67 -5.05
N TYR A 109 -7.82 -2.68 -4.35
CA TYR A 109 -7.65 -4.03 -4.90
C TYR A 109 -8.99 -4.65 -5.32
N PHE A 110 -9.99 -4.57 -4.46
CA PHE A 110 -11.32 -5.09 -4.75
C PHE A 110 -11.94 -4.41 -5.96
N LEU A 111 -11.87 -3.07 -6.04
CA LEU A 111 -12.40 -2.31 -7.17
C LEU A 111 -11.61 -2.58 -8.45
N TYR A 112 -10.30 -2.75 -8.34
CA TYR A 112 -9.45 -3.13 -9.47
C TYR A 112 -9.94 -4.44 -10.10
N HIS A 113 -10.16 -5.45 -9.28
CA HIS A 113 -10.64 -6.75 -9.77
C HIS A 113 -12.03 -6.65 -10.38
N ARG A 114 -12.94 -5.88 -9.79
CA ARG A 114 -14.28 -5.72 -10.34
C ARG A 114 -14.26 -5.02 -11.70
N VAL A 115 -13.51 -3.94 -11.82
CA VAL A 115 -13.46 -3.17 -13.06
C VAL A 115 -12.79 -3.97 -14.18
N TYR A 116 -11.61 -4.52 -13.92
CA TYR A 116 -10.84 -5.20 -14.96
C TYR A 116 -11.32 -6.62 -15.24
N HIS A 117 -11.85 -7.31 -14.25
CA HIS A 117 -12.42 -8.64 -14.43
C HIS A 117 -13.67 -8.60 -15.34
N LEU A 118 -14.55 -7.64 -15.12
CA LEU A 118 -15.73 -7.43 -15.98
C LEU A 118 -15.32 -7.08 -17.41
N ARG A 119 -14.26 -6.29 -17.58
CA ARG A 119 -13.74 -5.92 -18.89
C ARG A 119 -13.18 -7.13 -19.65
N ARG A 120 -12.47 -8.03 -18.97
CA ARG A 120 -11.98 -9.28 -19.55
C ARG A 120 -13.13 -10.19 -19.98
N ARG A 121 -14.15 -10.29 -19.17
CA ARG A 121 -15.34 -11.09 -19.46
C ARG A 121 -16.07 -10.56 -20.70
N SER A 122 -16.23 -9.26 -20.83
CA SER A 122 -16.82 -8.61 -21.98
C SER A 122 -16.04 -8.92 -23.26
N ARG A 123 -14.72 -8.77 -23.24
CA ARG A 123 -13.86 -9.09 -24.39
C ARG A 123 -13.96 -10.56 -24.80
N ARG A 124 -14.10 -11.46 -23.85
CA ARG A 124 -14.24 -12.89 -24.14
C ARG A 124 -15.55 -13.18 -24.86
N ILE A 125 -16.63 -12.50 -24.51
CA ILE A 125 -17.94 -12.64 -25.17
C ILE A 125 -17.89 -12.04 -26.57
N GLU A 126 -17.26 -10.89 -26.75
CA GLU A 126 -17.13 -10.23 -28.05
C GLU A 126 -16.23 -11.00 -29.01
N GLY A 127 -15.29 -11.81 -28.51
CA GLY A 127 -14.38 -12.62 -29.30
C GLY A 127 -14.97 -13.95 -29.78
N THR A 128 -16.19 -14.27 -29.38
CA THR A 128 -16.89 -15.48 -29.80
C THR A 128 -18.05 -15.15 -30.73
#